data_dd79038088c23100a209bcd86ff74e45
#
_entry.id   dd79038088c23100a209bcd86ff74e45
#
_cell.length_a   1.000
_cell.length_b   1.000
_cell.length_c   1.000
_cell.angle_alpha   90.00
_cell.angle_beta   90.00
_cell.angle_gamma   90.00
#
_symmetry.space_group_name_H-M   'P 1'
#
loop_
_entity.id
_entity.type
_entity.pdbx_description
1 polymer ?
#
loop_
_entity_poly.entity_id
_entity_poly.type
_entity_poly.pdbx_seq_one_letter_code
_entity_poly.pdbx_strand_id
1 'polypeptide(L)'
;MSNKVTLDWDNAQLVDHAGRETKAVGDWWDLGIKLPWKTDGRVKAGDYFTYDASIVNTATGESVLRPNVARKFEVISNNGVVVGCGTWGADGMVTVVFNEKVESAAQWYGHVSTNGLTHYTGPGGEKYTVKLGKKVERQIDMLRRTPGVPRYQKDGWLNLAEDKDGDENKAIMWRVVFPAGDKAVTGASIVDEVPAGSNWSFNCDLVNEYTKNHTYLVTDPTTSEGLRQDNDTSKGAFGAAAQVECSSSKVTVTLAEIPANQSAIVLLPAHIEGAKRAGDVVGVFSNTVNFNVAGVKVTEPITKTLHYGAAADAYAHQTFSVTKKVEGDLPESAQDLEYPLTITLKNDADPSVNKTFEASVKAGETYTYPTSLPLGTVVTVAEGDLPAGVGITWVAGESRVFGA
;
A
#
# COMPACT_ATOMS: atom_id res chain seq x y z
N MET A 1 -13.29 -17.52 13.84
CA MET A 1 -13.55 -16.08 13.66
C MET A 1 -13.73 -15.47 15.04
N SER A 2 -12.87 -14.56 15.42
CA SER A 2 -13.11 -13.79 16.66
C SER A 2 -14.32 -12.88 16.42
N ASN A 3 -15.37 -13.01 17.23
CA ASN A 3 -16.56 -12.14 17.13
C ASN A 3 -16.27 -10.69 17.55
N LYS A 4 -14.98 -10.31 17.68
CA LYS A 4 -14.53 -9.04 18.23
C LYS A 4 -14.03 -8.05 17.17
N VAL A 5 -14.09 -8.40 15.90
CA VAL A 5 -13.66 -7.52 14.82
C VAL A 5 -14.76 -7.32 13.82
N THR A 6 -15.13 -6.07 13.61
CA THR A 6 -16.08 -5.64 12.60
C THR A 6 -15.33 -5.11 11.39
N LEU A 7 -15.69 -5.61 10.21
CA LEU A 7 -15.18 -5.16 8.91
C LEU A 7 -16.20 -4.21 8.28
N ASP A 8 -15.76 -3.03 7.90
CA ASP A 8 -16.60 -1.98 7.32
C ASP A 8 -16.61 -2.08 5.78
N TRP A 9 -17.45 -2.96 5.27
CA TRP A 9 -17.59 -3.17 3.83
C TRP A 9 -18.23 -1.99 3.10
N ASP A 10 -19.06 -1.20 3.77
CA ASP A 10 -19.72 -0.05 3.15
C ASP A 10 -18.70 1.03 2.77
N ASN A 11 -17.64 1.15 3.55
CA ASN A 11 -16.51 2.05 3.31
C ASN A 11 -15.30 1.35 2.65
N ALA A 12 -15.44 0.11 2.17
CA ALA A 12 -14.41 -0.55 1.40
C ALA A 12 -14.16 0.16 0.07
N GLN A 13 -12.90 0.41 -0.25
CA GLN A 13 -12.46 1.15 -1.43
C GLN A 13 -11.68 0.24 -2.39
N LEU A 14 -11.85 0.47 -3.69
CA LEU A 14 -10.89 0.00 -4.70
C LEU A 14 -9.70 0.96 -4.72
N VAL A 15 -8.50 0.42 -4.67
CA VAL A 15 -7.26 1.20 -4.62
C VAL A 15 -6.28 0.80 -5.69
N ASP A 16 -5.50 1.77 -6.17
CA ASP A 16 -4.36 1.54 -7.06
C ASP A 16 -3.12 1.07 -6.28
N HIS A 17 -2.01 0.89 -6.99
CA HIS A 17 -0.72 0.51 -6.41
C HIS A 17 -0.18 1.46 -5.32
N ALA A 18 -0.62 2.71 -5.32
CA ALA A 18 -0.24 3.70 -4.32
C ALA A 18 -1.22 3.77 -3.15
N GLY A 19 -2.22 2.86 -3.10
CA GLY A 19 -3.26 2.85 -2.08
C GLY A 19 -4.30 3.96 -2.23
N ARG A 20 -4.33 4.65 -3.38
CA ARG A 20 -5.28 5.71 -3.68
C ARG A 20 -6.55 5.12 -4.25
N GLU A 21 -7.69 5.66 -3.86
CA GLU A 21 -8.97 5.23 -4.43
C GLU A 21 -8.95 5.36 -5.95
N THR A 22 -9.39 4.30 -6.64
CA THR A 22 -9.50 4.28 -8.09
C THR A 22 -10.87 3.80 -8.54
N LYS A 23 -11.33 4.36 -9.67
CA LYS A 23 -12.55 3.94 -10.36
C LYS A 23 -12.27 3.44 -11.76
N ALA A 24 -11.00 3.38 -12.15
CA ALA A 24 -10.58 2.95 -13.46
C ALA A 24 -9.32 2.10 -13.36
N VAL A 25 -9.24 1.04 -14.16
CA VAL A 25 -8.10 0.15 -14.20
C VAL A 25 -7.87 -0.39 -15.61
N GLY A 26 -6.61 -0.57 -15.99
CA GLY A 26 -6.21 -1.27 -17.21
C GLY A 26 -5.88 -2.73 -16.92
N ASP A 27 -5.83 -3.53 -17.98
CA ASP A 27 -5.36 -4.93 -17.88
C ASP A 27 -3.89 -4.97 -17.43
N TRP A 28 -3.56 -5.88 -16.51
CA TRP A 28 -2.26 -6.02 -15.85
C TRP A 28 -1.85 -4.81 -15.01
N TRP A 29 -2.81 -4.01 -14.57
CA TRP A 29 -2.57 -2.95 -13.61
C TRP A 29 -2.79 -3.45 -12.19
N ASP A 30 -2.14 -2.78 -11.25
CA ASP A 30 -2.37 -3.04 -9.84
C ASP A 30 -3.77 -2.56 -9.43
N LEU A 31 -4.50 -3.43 -8.76
CA LEU A 31 -5.80 -3.14 -8.18
C LEU A 31 -5.90 -3.87 -6.84
N GLY A 32 -6.47 -3.21 -5.86
CA GLY A 32 -6.65 -3.79 -4.54
C GLY A 32 -7.91 -3.34 -3.84
N ILE A 33 -8.11 -3.89 -2.66
CA ILE A 33 -9.15 -3.49 -1.73
C ILE A 33 -8.47 -2.88 -0.51
N LYS A 34 -8.87 -1.68 -0.13
CA LYS A 34 -8.60 -1.10 1.18
C LYS A 34 -9.86 -1.24 2.03
N LEU A 35 -9.79 -2.12 3.03
CA LEU A 35 -10.92 -2.48 3.88
C LEU A 35 -10.71 -1.96 5.29
N PRO A 36 -11.56 -1.03 5.77
CA PRO A 36 -11.52 -0.59 7.15
C PRO A 36 -11.96 -1.71 8.10
N TRP A 37 -11.35 -1.75 9.27
CA TRP A 37 -11.73 -2.66 10.35
C TRP A 37 -11.65 -1.97 11.70
N LYS A 38 -12.41 -2.49 12.67
CA LYS A 38 -12.33 -2.07 14.08
C LYS A 38 -12.57 -3.26 15.00
N THR A 39 -12.05 -3.16 16.22
CA THR A 39 -12.36 -4.13 17.26
C THR A 39 -13.56 -3.67 18.08
N ASP A 40 -14.42 -4.62 18.43
CA ASP A 40 -15.58 -4.39 19.29
C ASP A 40 -15.22 -4.70 20.75
N GLY A 41 -14.29 -3.91 21.30
CA GLY A 41 -13.69 -4.07 22.61
C GLY A 41 -12.27 -4.67 22.57
N ARG A 42 -11.79 -5.09 23.75
CA ARG A 42 -10.42 -5.63 23.89
C ARG A 42 -10.23 -6.95 23.15
N VAL A 43 -9.20 -7.00 22.35
CA VAL A 43 -8.70 -8.20 21.71
C VAL A 43 -7.44 -8.69 22.42
N LYS A 44 -7.12 -9.98 22.26
CA LYS A 44 -5.98 -10.66 22.87
C LYS A 44 -5.05 -11.25 21.82
N ALA A 45 -3.86 -11.60 22.22
CA ALA A 45 -2.97 -12.40 21.39
C ALA A 45 -3.67 -13.68 20.90
N GLY A 46 -3.56 -13.97 19.60
CA GLY A 46 -4.23 -15.08 18.94
C GLY A 46 -5.67 -14.83 18.49
N ASP A 47 -6.31 -13.72 18.89
CA ASP A 47 -7.56 -13.29 18.25
C ASP A 47 -7.27 -12.97 16.78
N TYR A 48 -8.22 -13.29 15.89
CA TYR A 48 -8.03 -13.15 14.45
C TYR A 48 -9.32 -12.80 13.72
N PHE A 49 -9.17 -12.28 12.51
CA PHE A 49 -10.26 -12.13 11.57
C PHE A 49 -9.84 -12.59 10.17
N THR A 50 -10.84 -12.95 9.37
CA THR A 50 -10.64 -13.35 7.98
C THR A 50 -11.67 -12.67 7.09
N TYR A 51 -11.28 -12.41 5.86
CA TYR A 51 -12.20 -11.95 4.83
C TYR A 51 -11.75 -12.40 3.43
N ASP A 52 -12.70 -12.45 2.51
CA ASP A 52 -12.46 -12.70 1.10
C ASP A 52 -12.05 -11.36 0.45
N ALA A 53 -10.83 -11.27 -0.08
CA ALA A 53 -10.32 -10.09 -0.78
C ALA A 53 -10.51 -10.19 -2.30
N SER A 54 -11.37 -11.09 -2.77
CA SER A 54 -11.66 -11.24 -4.20
C SER A 54 -12.40 -10.01 -4.75
N ILE A 55 -12.12 -9.68 -6.01
CA ILE A 55 -12.87 -8.72 -6.81
C ILE A 55 -13.46 -9.49 -7.98
N VAL A 56 -14.78 -9.62 -7.99
CA VAL A 56 -15.49 -10.47 -8.96
C VAL A 56 -16.39 -9.61 -9.83
N ASN A 57 -16.31 -9.81 -11.16
CA ASN A 57 -17.26 -9.22 -12.10
C ASN A 57 -18.65 -9.83 -11.86
N THR A 58 -19.66 -9.00 -11.57
CA THR A 58 -20.99 -9.48 -11.25
C THR A 58 -21.73 -10.12 -12.43
N ALA A 59 -21.39 -9.73 -13.64
CA ALA A 59 -22.02 -10.26 -14.85
C ALA A 59 -21.49 -11.64 -15.25
N THR A 60 -20.18 -11.89 -15.08
CA THR A 60 -19.55 -13.16 -15.50
C THR A 60 -19.25 -14.10 -14.35
N GLY A 61 -19.21 -13.60 -13.12
CA GLY A 61 -18.77 -14.36 -11.94
C GLY A 61 -17.26 -14.60 -11.89
N GLU A 62 -16.50 -14.08 -12.84
CA GLU A 62 -15.06 -14.25 -12.90
C GLU A 62 -14.32 -13.26 -11.99
N SER A 63 -13.20 -13.70 -11.43
CA SER A 63 -12.31 -12.82 -10.66
C SER A 63 -11.62 -11.86 -11.62
N VAL A 64 -11.74 -10.56 -11.30
CA VAL A 64 -10.99 -9.48 -11.96
C VAL A 64 -9.56 -9.40 -11.45
N LEU A 65 -9.33 -9.94 -10.26
CA LEU A 65 -8.06 -9.93 -9.57
C LEU A 65 -7.48 -11.34 -9.53
N ARG A 66 -6.23 -11.46 -9.95
CA ARG A 66 -5.43 -12.63 -9.62
C ARG A 66 -4.64 -12.30 -8.36
N PRO A 67 -4.97 -12.87 -7.21
CA PRO A 67 -4.07 -12.83 -6.07
C PRO A 67 -2.81 -13.59 -6.51
N ASN A 68 -1.73 -12.88 -6.70
CA ASN A 68 -0.44 -13.49 -6.94
C ASN A 68 0.13 -13.87 -5.58
N VAL A 69 -0.13 -15.11 -5.08
CA VAL A 69 0.65 -15.70 -3.99
C VAL A 69 0.15 -15.43 -2.57
N ALA A 70 0.30 -16.44 -1.71
CA ALA A 70 0.21 -16.30 -0.27
C ALA A 70 1.24 -15.27 0.22
N ARG A 71 0.77 -14.10 0.63
CA ARG A 71 1.62 -12.99 1.07
C ARG A 71 1.50 -12.82 2.56
N LYS A 72 2.64 -12.71 3.22
CA LYS A 72 2.70 -12.35 4.64
C LYS A 72 2.87 -10.84 4.75
N PHE A 73 2.23 -10.24 5.73
CA PHE A 73 2.36 -8.82 6.03
C PHE A 73 2.22 -8.58 7.53
N GLU A 74 2.74 -7.46 7.98
CA GLU A 74 2.62 -7.04 9.37
C GLU A 74 1.47 -6.04 9.52
N VAL A 75 0.81 -6.08 10.67
CA VAL A 75 -0.14 -5.07 11.11
C VAL A 75 0.63 -4.10 11.98
N ILE A 76 0.90 -2.91 11.46
CA ILE A 76 1.77 -1.92 12.08
C ILE A 76 0.90 -0.80 12.66
N SER A 77 1.09 -0.53 13.94
CA SER A 77 0.41 0.59 14.60
C SER A 77 0.99 1.94 14.18
N ASN A 78 0.25 3.00 14.42
CA ASN A 78 0.66 4.37 14.11
C ASN A 78 1.96 4.83 14.81
N ASN A 79 2.40 4.13 15.85
CA ASN A 79 3.69 4.35 16.52
C ASN A 79 4.78 3.34 16.09
N GLY A 80 4.56 2.60 15.01
CA GLY A 80 5.53 1.67 14.43
C GLY A 80 5.64 0.31 15.13
N VAL A 81 4.75 -0.01 16.07
CA VAL A 81 4.75 -1.30 16.76
C VAL A 81 3.95 -2.32 15.95
N VAL A 82 4.52 -3.50 15.73
CA VAL A 82 3.82 -4.63 15.10
C VAL A 82 2.85 -5.24 16.10
N VAL A 83 1.56 -5.13 15.83
CA VAL A 83 0.46 -5.62 16.69
C VAL A 83 -0.19 -6.90 16.15
N GLY A 84 0.24 -7.37 14.99
CA GLY A 84 -0.25 -8.60 14.40
C GLY A 84 0.44 -8.94 13.10
N CYS A 85 0.12 -10.09 12.56
CA CYS A 85 0.58 -10.55 11.25
C CYS A 85 -0.60 -11.01 10.41
N GLY A 86 -0.53 -10.78 9.12
CA GLY A 86 -1.52 -11.22 8.17
C GLY A 86 -0.94 -12.14 7.11
N THR A 87 -1.84 -12.91 6.49
CA THR A 87 -1.56 -13.69 5.28
C THR A 87 -2.67 -13.43 4.27
N TRP A 88 -2.32 -13.36 3.00
CA TRP A 88 -3.26 -13.31 1.89
C TRP A 88 -3.02 -14.51 1.00
N GLY A 89 -3.94 -15.49 1.06
CA GLY A 89 -3.81 -16.75 0.36
C GLY A 89 -4.13 -16.66 -1.14
N ALA A 90 -3.64 -17.63 -1.89
CA ALA A 90 -3.93 -17.78 -3.32
C ALA A 90 -5.44 -17.98 -3.61
N ASP A 91 -6.19 -18.42 -2.63
CA ASP A 91 -7.66 -18.54 -2.64
C ASP A 91 -8.39 -17.19 -2.49
N GLY A 92 -7.65 -16.09 -2.35
CA GLY A 92 -8.19 -14.75 -2.12
C GLY A 92 -8.52 -14.45 -0.65
N MET A 93 -8.34 -15.40 0.27
CA MET A 93 -8.63 -15.19 1.68
C MET A 93 -7.50 -14.43 2.38
N VAL A 94 -7.86 -13.40 3.10
CA VAL A 94 -6.98 -12.69 4.02
C VAL A 94 -7.27 -13.16 5.45
N THR A 95 -6.22 -13.46 6.18
CA THR A 95 -6.27 -13.76 7.61
C THR A 95 -5.33 -12.85 8.36
N VAL A 96 -5.81 -12.16 9.39
CA VAL A 96 -5.01 -11.34 10.30
C VAL A 96 -5.09 -11.95 11.69
N VAL A 97 -3.92 -12.15 12.32
CA VAL A 97 -3.79 -12.67 13.68
C VAL A 97 -3.06 -11.63 14.52
N PHE A 98 -3.63 -11.26 15.66
CA PHE A 98 -3.04 -10.30 16.58
C PHE A 98 -2.01 -10.95 17.50
N ASN A 99 -0.98 -10.20 17.87
CA ASN A 99 0.02 -10.59 18.88
C ASN A 99 -0.28 -9.93 20.25
N GLU A 100 0.56 -10.17 21.23
CA GLU A 100 0.40 -9.65 22.60
C GLU A 100 0.40 -8.11 22.70
N LYS A 101 1.00 -7.41 21.73
CA LYS A 101 1.03 -5.94 21.72
C LYS A 101 -0.34 -5.31 21.52
N VAL A 102 -1.26 -6.06 20.92
CA VAL A 102 -2.64 -5.58 20.75
C VAL A 102 -3.36 -5.35 22.08
N GLU A 103 -2.92 -5.99 23.17
CA GLU A 103 -3.54 -5.89 24.49
C GLU A 103 -3.27 -4.53 25.18
N SER A 104 -2.37 -3.71 24.61
CA SER A 104 -2.02 -2.38 25.12
C SER A 104 -3.13 -1.35 24.99
N ALA A 105 -4.16 -1.58 24.17
CA ALA A 105 -5.26 -0.66 23.97
C ALA A 105 -6.63 -1.31 24.21
N ALA A 106 -7.62 -0.47 24.51
CA ALA A 106 -8.99 -0.92 24.73
C ALA A 106 -9.71 -1.27 23.42
N GLN A 107 -9.39 -0.56 22.37
CA GLN A 107 -9.94 -0.77 21.03
C GLN A 107 -8.87 -0.45 19.98
N TRP A 108 -9.01 -1.08 18.84
CA TRP A 108 -8.19 -0.84 17.65
C TRP A 108 -9.09 -0.62 16.44
N TYR A 109 -8.63 0.21 15.53
CA TYR A 109 -9.21 0.35 14.19
C TYR A 109 -8.07 0.51 13.19
N GLY A 110 -8.36 0.30 11.92
CA GLY A 110 -7.35 0.44 10.89
C GLY A 110 -7.87 0.00 9.53
N HIS A 111 -6.94 -0.25 8.62
CA HIS A 111 -7.24 -0.76 7.30
C HIS A 111 -6.39 -1.98 7.01
N VAL A 112 -6.92 -2.88 6.21
CA VAL A 112 -6.11 -3.87 5.49
C VAL A 112 -6.20 -3.55 4.01
N SER A 113 -5.06 -3.38 3.38
CA SER A 113 -4.93 -3.15 1.96
C SER A 113 -4.35 -4.38 1.29
N THR A 114 -5.06 -4.91 0.31
CA THR A 114 -4.55 -5.96 -0.59
C THR A 114 -4.27 -5.34 -1.94
N ASN A 115 -3.28 -5.85 -2.66
CA ASN A 115 -2.97 -5.38 -4.00
C ASN A 115 -2.56 -6.55 -4.88
N GLY A 116 -3.26 -6.74 -5.99
CA GLY A 116 -3.00 -7.79 -6.96
C GLY A 116 -3.02 -7.24 -8.39
N LEU A 117 -2.70 -8.09 -9.36
CA LEU A 117 -2.76 -7.71 -10.75
C LEU A 117 -4.13 -8.00 -11.35
N THR A 118 -4.70 -7.03 -12.05
CA THR A 118 -5.91 -7.25 -12.83
C THR A 118 -5.60 -8.17 -14.01
N HIS A 119 -6.49 -9.10 -14.25
CA HIS A 119 -6.51 -9.87 -15.48
C HIS A 119 -7.89 -9.73 -16.13
N TYR A 120 -7.89 -9.15 -17.31
CA TYR A 120 -9.09 -8.88 -18.04
C TYR A 120 -8.96 -9.28 -19.49
N THR A 121 -9.86 -10.12 -19.97
CA THR A 121 -9.83 -10.68 -21.33
C THR A 121 -10.77 -9.97 -22.30
N GLY A 122 -11.56 -9.01 -21.83
CA GLY A 122 -12.54 -8.29 -22.64
C GLY A 122 -11.97 -7.15 -23.48
N PRO A 123 -12.79 -6.54 -24.36
CA PRO A 123 -12.34 -5.50 -25.30
C PRO A 123 -11.96 -4.17 -24.63
N GLY A 124 -12.23 -3.97 -23.34
CA GLY A 124 -12.02 -2.72 -22.63
C GLY A 124 -12.93 -1.58 -23.10
N GLY A 125 -12.94 -0.50 -22.33
CA GLY A 125 -13.79 0.66 -22.61
C GLY A 125 -15.21 0.53 -22.07
N GLU A 126 -15.48 -0.50 -21.25
CA GLU A 126 -16.77 -0.77 -20.63
C GLU A 126 -16.73 -0.52 -19.14
N LYS A 127 -17.91 -0.22 -18.59
CA LYS A 127 -18.11 -0.16 -17.13
C LYS A 127 -18.51 -1.53 -16.60
N TYR A 128 -17.84 -1.96 -15.57
CA TYR A 128 -18.14 -3.20 -14.89
C TYR A 128 -18.68 -2.91 -13.50
N THR A 129 -19.66 -3.68 -13.10
CA THR A 129 -20.02 -3.80 -11.70
C THR A 129 -19.21 -4.95 -11.12
N VAL A 130 -18.37 -4.66 -10.14
CA VAL A 130 -17.57 -5.65 -9.42
C VAL A 130 -18.05 -5.77 -7.99
N LYS A 131 -17.94 -6.98 -7.45
CA LYS A 131 -18.29 -7.29 -6.06
C LYS A 131 -17.03 -7.52 -5.25
N LEU A 132 -16.80 -6.67 -4.25
CA LEU A 132 -15.65 -6.74 -3.36
C LEU A 132 -15.95 -7.74 -2.25
N GLY A 133 -15.10 -8.77 -2.10
CA GLY A 133 -15.23 -9.80 -1.07
C GLY A 133 -16.61 -10.47 -1.05
N LYS A 134 -17.32 -10.50 -2.16
CA LYS A 134 -18.69 -10.98 -2.27
C LYS A 134 -19.69 -10.22 -1.37
N LYS A 135 -19.34 -9.02 -0.91
CA LYS A 135 -20.13 -8.22 0.06
C LYS A 135 -20.73 -6.97 -0.55
N VAL A 136 -19.91 -6.11 -1.16
CA VAL A 136 -20.34 -4.80 -1.64
C VAL A 136 -20.04 -4.64 -3.13
N GLU A 137 -20.94 -3.97 -3.85
CA GLU A 137 -20.78 -3.70 -5.26
C GLU A 137 -20.15 -2.32 -5.48
N ARG A 138 -19.26 -2.25 -6.47
CA ARG A 138 -18.62 -1.02 -6.94
C ARG A 138 -18.61 -1.00 -8.47
N GLN A 139 -18.59 0.21 -9.03
CA GLN A 139 -18.39 0.37 -10.47
C GLN A 139 -16.93 0.67 -10.77
N ILE A 140 -16.40 0.05 -11.81
CA ILE A 140 -15.05 0.28 -12.29
C ILE A 140 -15.04 0.40 -13.81
N ASP A 141 -14.30 1.38 -14.31
CA ASP A 141 -14.07 1.56 -15.74
C ASP A 141 -12.86 0.72 -16.16
N MET A 142 -13.07 -0.26 -17.02
CA MET A 142 -11.97 -1.03 -17.61
C MET A 142 -11.43 -0.25 -18.79
N LEU A 143 -10.24 0.32 -18.62
CA LEU A 143 -9.61 1.14 -19.64
C LEU A 143 -9.21 0.30 -20.84
N ARG A 144 -9.58 0.78 -22.03
CA ARG A 144 -9.17 0.13 -23.28
C ARG A 144 -7.68 0.33 -23.48
N ARG A 145 -6.95 -0.75 -23.76
CA ARG A 145 -5.68 -0.63 -24.46
C ARG A 145 -5.96 -0.23 -25.91
N THR A 146 -5.96 1.06 -26.18
CA THR A 146 -5.88 1.54 -27.55
C THR A 146 -4.46 1.29 -28.05
N PRO A 147 -4.27 0.71 -29.26
CA PRO A 147 -2.98 0.78 -29.91
C PRO A 147 -2.54 2.23 -29.91
N GLY A 148 -1.49 2.53 -29.18
CA GLY A 148 -0.99 3.86 -28.97
C GLY A 148 0.19 4.16 -29.87
N VAL A 149 0.64 5.41 -29.88
CA VAL A 149 1.95 5.73 -30.44
C VAL A 149 3.00 5.10 -29.54
N PRO A 150 3.99 4.36 -30.10
CA PRO A 150 5.11 3.85 -29.33
C PRO A 150 5.77 4.97 -28.51
N ARG A 151 6.02 4.74 -27.24
CA ARG A 151 6.60 5.72 -26.32
C ARG A 151 7.68 5.10 -25.44
N TYR A 152 8.58 5.94 -24.95
CA TYR A 152 9.49 5.54 -23.89
C TYR A 152 8.71 5.02 -22.70
N GLN A 153 9.05 3.84 -22.24
CA GLN A 153 8.29 3.18 -21.17
C GLN A 153 9.20 2.32 -20.31
N LYS A 154 8.90 2.27 -19.03
CA LYS A 154 9.43 1.29 -18.08
C LYS A 154 8.28 0.52 -17.46
N ASP A 155 8.48 -0.79 -17.35
CA ASP A 155 7.54 -1.72 -16.77
C ASP A 155 8.30 -2.79 -15.97
N GLY A 156 7.57 -3.64 -15.26
CA GLY A 156 8.18 -4.75 -14.53
C GLY A 156 7.13 -5.69 -13.96
N TRP A 157 7.56 -6.89 -13.61
CA TRP A 157 6.71 -7.92 -13.01
C TRP A 157 7.53 -8.89 -12.18
N LEU A 158 6.83 -9.58 -11.26
CA LEU A 158 7.40 -10.70 -10.54
C LEU A 158 7.60 -11.88 -11.51
N ASN A 159 8.80 -12.43 -11.53
CA ASN A 159 9.20 -13.48 -12.45
C ASN A 159 9.43 -14.84 -11.78
N LEU A 160 8.97 -14.98 -10.53
CA LEU A 160 9.03 -16.22 -9.77
C LEU A 160 7.68 -16.93 -9.78
N ALA A 161 7.69 -18.27 -9.81
CA ALA A 161 6.50 -19.08 -9.67
C ALA A 161 6.09 -19.22 -8.20
N GLU A 162 4.82 -19.56 -7.96
CA GLU A 162 4.26 -19.70 -6.61
C GLU A 162 4.72 -20.98 -5.91
N ASP A 163 4.72 -22.07 -6.65
CA ASP A 163 4.81 -23.45 -6.17
C ASP A 163 6.18 -24.10 -6.42
N LYS A 164 7.09 -23.39 -7.09
CA LYS A 164 8.41 -23.90 -7.49
C LYS A 164 9.51 -22.95 -7.06
N ASP A 165 10.61 -23.53 -6.63
CA ASP A 165 11.85 -22.78 -6.43
C ASP A 165 12.35 -22.28 -7.78
N GLY A 166 12.53 -20.99 -7.90
CA GLY A 166 13.04 -20.28 -9.04
C GLY A 166 14.46 -19.79 -8.84
N ASP A 167 14.88 -18.91 -9.73
CA ASP A 167 16.18 -18.26 -9.68
C ASP A 167 16.03 -16.87 -9.04
N GLU A 168 16.58 -16.70 -7.85
CA GLU A 168 16.54 -15.41 -7.12
C GLU A 168 17.16 -14.26 -7.92
N ASN A 169 18.05 -14.56 -8.86
CA ASN A 169 18.65 -13.58 -9.77
C ASN A 169 17.69 -13.06 -10.83
N LYS A 170 16.54 -13.72 -10.97
CA LYS A 170 15.44 -13.35 -11.86
C LYS A 170 14.14 -13.09 -11.08
N ALA A 171 14.23 -12.72 -9.80
CA ALA A 171 13.07 -12.53 -8.96
C ALA A 171 12.09 -11.49 -9.52
N ILE A 172 12.61 -10.38 -10.04
CA ILE A 172 11.85 -9.37 -10.78
C ILE A 172 12.42 -9.25 -12.20
N MET A 173 11.54 -9.12 -13.18
CA MET A 173 11.91 -8.76 -14.54
C MET A 173 11.48 -7.31 -14.81
N TRP A 174 12.44 -6.44 -15.07
CA TRP A 174 12.20 -5.10 -15.59
C TRP A 174 12.19 -5.10 -17.11
N ARG A 175 11.31 -4.31 -17.70
CA ARG A 175 11.20 -4.12 -19.14
C ARG A 175 11.29 -2.64 -19.47
N VAL A 176 12.10 -2.30 -20.44
CA VAL A 176 12.26 -0.96 -20.97
C VAL A 176 11.92 -0.96 -22.46
N VAL A 177 11.15 0.03 -22.90
CA VAL A 177 10.78 0.24 -24.30
C VAL A 177 11.45 1.51 -24.80
N PHE A 178 12.26 1.40 -25.84
CA PHE A 178 12.90 2.53 -26.53
C PHE A 178 12.36 2.61 -27.97
N PRO A 179 11.46 3.55 -28.29
CA PRO A 179 10.93 3.72 -29.65
C PRO A 179 11.89 4.54 -30.53
N ALA A 180 12.04 4.16 -31.77
CA ALA A 180 12.79 4.96 -32.76
C ALA A 180 11.97 6.15 -33.31
N GLY A 181 10.61 6.00 -33.33
CA GLY A 181 9.77 6.95 -34.05
C GLY A 181 9.82 6.75 -35.58
N ASP A 182 9.64 7.85 -36.33
CA ASP A 182 9.61 7.85 -37.80
C ASP A 182 11.00 7.75 -38.47
N LYS A 183 12.07 7.81 -37.70
CA LYS A 183 13.47 7.74 -38.17
C LYS A 183 14.24 6.68 -37.40
N ALA A 184 15.20 6.05 -38.08
CA ALA A 184 16.14 5.16 -37.43
C ALA A 184 16.97 5.93 -36.36
N VAL A 185 17.26 5.25 -35.25
CA VAL A 185 18.05 5.81 -34.14
C VAL A 185 19.34 5.02 -33.99
N THR A 186 20.47 5.71 -34.04
CA THR A 186 21.80 5.19 -33.73
C THR A 186 22.34 5.84 -32.47
N GLY A 187 23.24 5.13 -31.75
CA GLY A 187 23.81 5.65 -30.49
C GLY A 187 22.81 5.73 -29.35
N ALA A 188 21.72 4.96 -29.43
CA ALA A 188 20.76 4.87 -28.33
C ALA A 188 21.35 4.07 -27.16
N SER A 189 21.07 4.52 -25.94
CA SER A 189 21.37 3.77 -24.72
C SER A 189 20.33 4.01 -23.65
N ILE A 190 20.18 3.03 -22.77
CA ILE A 190 19.43 3.15 -21.53
C ILE A 190 20.39 3.05 -20.35
N VAL A 191 20.07 3.79 -19.30
CA VAL A 191 20.74 3.70 -18.00
C VAL A 191 19.69 3.41 -16.96
N ASP A 192 19.76 2.22 -16.40
CA ASP A 192 18.80 1.71 -15.42
C ASP A 192 19.46 1.69 -14.03
N GLU A 193 18.85 2.34 -13.04
CA GLU A 193 19.47 2.58 -11.75
C GLU A 193 18.59 2.10 -10.60
N VAL A 194 19.19 1.32 -9.70
CA VAL A 194 18.58 0.88 -8.43
C VAL A 194 18.56 2.07 -7.46
N PRO A 195 17.39 2.50 -6.97
CA PRO A 195 17.33 3.57 -5.98
C PRO A 195 18.11 3.21 -4.70
N ALA A 196 18.73 4.20 -4.08
CA ALA A 196 19.43 4.00 -2.81
C ALA A 196 18.51 3.43 -1.73
N GLY A 197 19.00 2.45 -0.97
CA GLY A 197 18.22 1.79 0.09
C GLY A 197 17.25 0.71 -0.41
N SER A 198 17.30 0.36 -1.71
CA SER A 198 16.50 -0.74 -2.25
C SER A 198 16.95 -2.09 -1.68
N ASN A 199 15.99 -3.01 -1.52
CA ASN A 199 16.21 -4.40 -1.10
C ASN A 199 16.38 -5.37 -2.30
N TRP A 200 16.77 -4.86 -3.46
CA TRP A 200 17.04 -5.61 -4.66
C TRP A 200 18.26 -5.04 -5.38
N SER A 201 18.86 -5.81 -6.26
CA SER A 201 20.07 -5.42 -7.01
C SER A 201 20.13 -6.13 -8.37
N PHE A 202 21.13 -5.77 -9.19
CA PHE A 202 21.45 -6.53 -10.39
C PHE A 202 22.55 -7.56 -10.08
N ASN A 203 22.37 -8.78 -10.59
CA ASN A 203 23.43 -9.79 -10.66
C ASN A 203 24.10 -9.68 -12.04
N CYS A 204 25.30 -9.10 -12.07
CA CYS A 204 25.95 -8.73 -13.33
C CYS A 204 26.43 -9.91 -14.17
N ASP A 205 26.73 -11.05 -13.53
CA ASP A 205 27.09 -12.26 -14.30
C ASP A 205 25.90 -12.71 -15.15
N LEU A 206 24.71 -12.66 -14.59
CA LEU A 206 23.47 -12.99 -15.31
C LEU A 206 23.05 -11.86 -16.26
N VAL A 207 23.01 -10.62 -15.78
CA VAL A 207 22.47 -9.47 -16.55
C VAL A 207 23.24 -9.28 -17.86
N ASN A 208 24.57 -9.36 -17.83
CA ASN A 208 25.40 -9.18 -19.03
C ASN A 208 25.05 -10.17 -20.14
N GLU A 209 24.84 -11.42 -19.78
CA GLU A 209 24.46 -12.46 -20.75
C GLU A 209 22.99 -12.38 -21.14
N TYR A 210 22.12 -12.39 -20.12
CA TYR A 210 20.67 -12.43 -20.33
C TYR A 210 20.16 -11.22 -21.10
N THR A 211 20.51 -10.00 -20.68
CA THR A 211 20.02 -8.78 -21.31
C THR A 211 20.50 -8.67 -22.75
N LYS A 212 21.77 -9.01 -23.03
CA LYS A 212 22.30 -9.01 -24.37
C LYS A 212 21.54 -9.95 -25.30
N ASN A 213 21.24 -11.15 -24.80
CA ASN A 213 20.57 -12.18 -25.60
C ASN A 213 19.05 -11.97 -25.71
N HIS A 214 18.44 -11.23 -24.78
CA HIS A 214 17.00 -11.02 -24.72
C HIS A 214 16.56 -9.58 -24.97
N THR A 215 17.45 -8.73 -25.53
CA THR A 215 17.06 -7.43 -26.07
C THR A 215 16.67 -7.60 -27.53
N TYR A 216 15.48 -7.13 -27.91
CA TYR A 216 14.88 -7.40 -29.22
C TYR A 216 14.14 -6.20 -29.81
N LEU A 217 13.91 -6.22 -31.12
CA LEU A 217 13.18 -5.19 -31.85
C LEU A 217 11.76 -5.65 -32.16
N VAL A 218 10.80 -4.76 -32.01
CA VAL A 218 9.38 -4.98 -32.34
C VAL A 218 8.81 -3.81 -33.12
N THR A 219 7.81 -4.08 -33.96
CA THR A 219 7.09 -3.06 -34.73
C THR A 219 5.93 -2.45 -33.96
N ASP A 220 5.33 -3.19 -33.02
CA ASP A 220 4.19 -2.72 -32.20
C ASP A 220 4.40 -3.01 -30.71
N PRO A 221 5.07 -2.12 -29.95
CA PRO A 221 5.25 -2.26 -28.51
C PRO A 221 4.00 -1.85 -27.72
N THR A 222 2.91 -1.46 -28.36
CA THR A 222 1.72 -0.94 -27.70
C THR A 222 0.72 -2.04 -27.33
N THR A 223 0.88 -3.23 -27.91
CA THR A 223 0.05 -4.39 -27.59
C THR A 223 0.78 -5.35 -26.65
N SER A 224 0.01 -6.13 -25.89
CA SER A 224 0.57 -7.20 -25.05
C SER A 224 1.31 -8.23 -25.88
N GLU A 225 0.81 -8.51 -27.07
CA GLU A 225 1.42 -9.48 -27.99
C GLU A 225 2.75 -8.98 -28.55
N GLY A 226 2.82 -7.73 -28.98
CA GLY A 226 4.07 -7.12 -29.44
C GLY A 226 5.12 -6.97 -28.34
N LEU A 227 4.69 -6.87 -27.07
CA LEU A 227 5.58 -6.83 -25.90
C LEU A 227 5.97 -8.22 -25.37
N ARG A 228 5.30 -9.29 -25.82
CA ARG A 228 5.63 -10.65 -25.39
C ARG A 228 6.71 -11.22 -26.28
N GLN A 229 7.69 -11.79 -25.65
CA GLN A 229 8.71 -12.56 -26.29
C GLN A 229 8.82 -13.93 -25.60
N ASP A 230 8.04 -14.88 -26.06
CA ASP A 230 8.04 -16.25 -25.54
C ASP A 230 8.96 -17.15 -26.42
N ASN A 231 10.25 -16.78 -26.60
CA ASN A 231 11.21 -17.44 -27.45
C ASN A 231 10.77 -17.56 -28.95
N ASP A 232 9.78 -16.77 -29.34
CA ASP A 232 9.23 -16.75 -30.67
C ASP A 232 9.87 -15.64 -31.48
N THR A 233 10.85 -16.00 -32.30
CA THR A 233 11.58 -15.06 -33.16
C THR A 233 10.70 -14.39 -34.22
N SER A 234 9.47 -14.86 -34.43
CA SER A 234 8.51 -14.22 -35.34
C SER A 234 7.99 -12.88 -34.77
N LYS A 235 8.13 -12.67 -33.46
CA LYS A 235 7.66 -11.46 -32.75
C LYS A 235 8.72 -10.36 -32.59
N GLY A 236 9.95 -10.63 -32.96
CA GLY A 236 11.05 -9.67 -32.88
C GLY A 236 12.42 -10.25 -33.21
N ALA A 237 13.36 -9.40 -33.57
CA ALA A 237 14.74 -9.80 -33.79
C ALA A 237 15.54 -9.65 -32.50
N PHE A 238 16.18 -10.72 -32.05
CA PHE A 238 17.07 -10.75 -30.91
C PHE A 238 18.41 -10.07 -31.17
N GLY A 239 19.13 -9.71 -30.10
CA GLY A 239 20.49 -9.17 -30.21
C GLY A 239 20.52 -7.67 -30.52
N ALA A 240 19.46 -6.94 -30.22
CA ALA A 240 19.43 -5.48 -30.36
C ALA A 240 20.33 -4.74 -29.33
N ALA A 241 20.86 -5.40 -28.30
CA ALA A 241 21.88 -4.83 -27.42
C ALA A 241 23.26 -4.99 -28.02
N ALA A 242 23.93 -3.86 -28.29
CA ALA A 242 25.32 -3.87 -28.78
C ALA A 242 26.31 -4.11 -27.62
N GLN A 243 26.06 -3.51 -26.48
CA GLN A 243 26.89 -3.63 -25.28
C GLN A 243 26.03 -3.56 -24.01
N VAL A 244 26.42 -4.30 -22.99
CA VAL A 244 25.84 -4.23 -21.64
C VAL A 244 26.95 -4.04 -20.64
N GLU A 245 26.83 -3.02 -19.82
CA GLU A 245 27.72 -2.72 -18.69
C GLU A 245 26.89 -2.77 -17.42
N CYS A 246 27.38 -3.44 -16.39
CA CYS A 246 26.61 -3.68 -15.17
C CYS A 246 27.45 -3.49 -13.91
N SER A 247 26.79 -2.91 -12.91
CA SER A 247 27.12 -3.01 -11.48
C SER A 247 25.88 -3.45 -10.72
N SER A 248 26.02 -3.79 -9.44
CA SER A 248 24.86 -4.19 -8.62
C SER A 248 23.77 -3.12 -8.52
N SER A 249 24.12 -1.85 -8.70
CA SER A 249 23.21 -0.70 -8.61
C SER A 249 22.87 -0.05 -9.95
N LYS A 250 23.50 -0.47 -11.05
CA LYS A 250 23.32 0.21 -12.34
C LYS A 250 23.60 -0.71 -13.52
N VAL A 251 22.75 -0.62 -14.53
CA VAL A 251 22.96 -1.27 -15.83
C VAL A 251 22.90 -0.21 -16.91
N THR A 252 23.88 -0.24 -17.81
CA THR A 252 23.89 0.55 -19.05
C THR A 252 23.80 -0.39 -20.23
N VAL A 253 22.80 -0.23 -21.07
CA VAL A 253 22.63 -0.99 -22.32
C VAL A 253 22.78 -0.02 -23.48
N THR A 254 23.82 -0.24 -24.30
CA THR A 254 23.96 0.42 -25.59
C THR A 254 23.22 -0.41 -26.63
N LEU A 255 22.36 0.23 -27.38
CA LEU A 255 21.51 -0.43 -28.37
C LEU A 255 22.18 -0.38 -29.74
N ALA A 256 22.01 -1.43 -30.52
CA ALA A 256 22.28 -1.39 -31.95
C ALA A 256 21.35 -0.36 -32.62
N GLU A 257 21.51 -0.14 -33.92
CA GLU A 257 20.56 0.70 -34.66
C GLU A 257 19.13 0.20 -34.47
N ILE A 258 18.25 1.10 -34.07
CA ILE A 258 16.80 0.84 -34.00
C ILE A 258 16.20 1.37 -35.30
N PRO A 259 15.68 0.51 -36.21
CA PRO A 259 15.09 0.97 -37.46
C PRO A 259 13.88 1.87 -37.24
N ALA A 260 13.57 2.73 -38.22
CA ALA A 260 12.37 3.55 -38.19
C ALA A 260 11.12 2.72 -37.96
N ASN A 261 10.17 3.23 -37.19
CA ASN A 261 8.91 2.59 -36.81
C ASN A 261 9.07 1.27 -36.03
N GLN A 262 10.25 1.06 -35.42
CA GLN A 262 10.48 -0.05 -34.50
C GLN A 262 10.80 0.46 -33.11
N SER A 263 10.73 -0.43 -32.14
CA SER A 263 11.13 -0.18 -30.78
C SER A 263 12.05 -1.29 -30.27
N ALA A 264 13.06 -0.91 -29.51
CA ALA A 264 13.88 -1.88 -28.78
C ALA A 264 13.19 -2.18 -27.43
N ILE A 265 13.08 -3.46 -27.12
CA ILE A 265 12.61 -3.98 -25.83
C ILE A 265 13.82 -4.54 -25.09
N VAL A 266 14.10 -3.98 -23.94
CA VAL A 266 15.22 -4.41 -23.09
C VAL A 266 14.65 -5.09 -21.85
N LEU A 267 15.12 -6.30 -21.58
CA LEU A 267 14.76 -7.09 -20.39
C LEU A 267 15.92 -7.13 -19.40
N LEU A 268 15.66 -6.76 -18.17
CA LEU A 268 16.64 -6.64 -17.10
C LEU A 268 16.19 -7.49 -15.91
N PRO A 269 16.79 -8.67 -15.69
CA PRO A 269 16.52 -9.48 -14.51
C PRO A 269 17.09 -8.81 -13.26
N ALA A 270 16.33 -8.86 -12.17
CA ALA A 270 16.73 -8.28 -10.89
C ALA A 270 16.76 -9.36 -9.81
N HIS A 271 17.80 -9.27 -8.98
CA HIS A 271 18.09 -10.16 -7.88
C HIS A 271 17.41 -9.68 -6.59
N ILE A 272 16.79 -10.61 -5.87
CA ILE A 272 16.33 -10.43 -4.48
C ILE A 272 16.88 -11.60 -3.67
N GLU A 273 17.73 -11.32 -2.68
CA GLU A 273 18.37 -12.33 -1.86
C GLU A 273 17.34 -13.24 -1.16
N GLY A 274 17.48 -14.54 -1.34
CA GLY A 274 16.63 -15.57 -0.72
C GLY A 274 15.24 -15.72 -1.35
N ALA A 275 14.87 -14.90 -2.33
CA ALA A 275 13.56 -14.94 -2.99
C ALA A 275 13.51 -16.02 -4.09
N LYS A 276 13.16 -17.24 -3.73
CA LYS A 276 13.05 -18.38 -4.66
C LYS A 276 11.64 -18.64 -5.14
N ARG A 277 10.65 -18.15 -4.41
CA ARG A 277 9.23 -18.25 -4.75
C ARG A 277 8.59 -16.88 -4.74
N ALA A 278 7.53 -16.75 -5.46
CA ALA A 278 6.79 -15.50 -5.47
C ALA A 278 6.36 -15.06 -4.07
N GLY A 279 6.03 -16.00 -3.15
CA GLY A 279 5.69 -15.71 -1.75
C GLY A 279 6.83 -15.16 -0.89
N ASP A 280 8.07 -15.28 -1.34
CA ASP A 280 9.24 -14.73 -0.65
C ASP A 280 9.40 -13.23 -0.95
N VAL A 281 8.73 -12.72 -2.00
CA VAL A 281 8.85 -11.35 -2.47
C VAL A 281 7.75 -10.49 -1.84
N VAL A 282 8.13 -9.69 -0.85
CA VAL A 282 7.23 -8.76 -0.17
C VAL A 282 7.89 -7.38 -0.11
N GLY A 283 7.13 -6.34 -0.43
CA GLY A 283 7.58 -4.96 -0.31
C GLY A 283 7.32 -4.12 -1.54
N VAL A 284 8.00 -2.98 -1.58
CA VAL A 284 7.92 -1.99 -2.64
C VAL A 284 9.25 -1.98 -3.39
N PHE A 285 9.17 -2.16 -4.70
CA PHE A 285 10.33 -2.25 -5.58
C PHE A 285 10.23 -1.15 -6.63
N SER A 286 11.05 -0.13 -6.50
CA SER A 286 11.12 0.97 -7.46
C SER A 286 12.37 0.84 -8.32
N ASN A 287 12.25 1.22 -9.58
CA ASN A 287 13.34 1.21 -10.53
C ASN A 287 13.19 2.37 -11.51
N THR A 288 14.30 3.05 -11.83
CA THR A 288 14.32 4.26 -12.65
C THR A 288 15.23 4.07 -13.86
N VAL A 289 14.73 4.42 -15.03
CA VAL A 289 15.49 4.38 -16.28
C VAL A 289 15.65 5.76 -16.89
N ASN A 290 16.84 6.03 -17.42
CA ASN A 290 17.20 7.18 -18.26
C ASN A 290 17.40 6.71 -19.70
N PHE A 291 16.90 7.50 -20.65
CA PHE A 291 17.00 7.23 -22.08
C PHE A 291 17.92 8.27 -22.72
N ASN A 292 18.92 7.81 -23.50
CA ASN A 292 19.87 8.69 -24.14
C ASN A 292 20.04 8.35 -25.63
N VAL A 293 20.36 9.36 -26.43
CA VAL A 293 20.81 9.24 -27.82
C VAL A 293 22.10 10.03 -27.99
N ALA A 294 23.17 9.39 -28.45
CA ALA A 294 24.50 9.99 -28.57
C ALA A 294 24.95 10.68 -27.25
N GLY A 295 24.63 10.08 -26.10
CA GLY A 295 24.97 10.62 -24.79
C GLY A 295 24.06 11.75 -24.27
N VAL A 296 23.10 12.19 -25.06
CA VAL A 296 22.14 13.23 -24.65
C VAL A 296 20.84 12.59 -24.16
N LYS A 297 20.36 13.03 -23.00
CA LYS A 297 19.09 12.59 -22.42
C LYS A 297 17.91 13.04 -23.29
N VAL A 298 17.02 12.11 -23.67
CA VAL A 298 15.91 12.37 -24.59
C VAL A 298 14.53 12.46 -23.91
N THR A 299 14.45 12.13 -22.64
CA THR A 299 13.23 12.24 -21.85
C THR A 299 13.57 12.44 -20.36
N GLU A 300 12.60 12.87 -19.55
CA GLU A 300 12.76 12.78 -18.11
C GLU A 300 12.90 11.32 -17.66
N PRO A 301 13.56 11.05 -16.52
CA PRO A 301 13.67 9.69 -16.00
C PRO A 301 12.27 9.08 -15.80
N ILE A 302 12.13 7.82 -16.19
CA ILE A 302 10.87 7.08 -15.99
C ILE A 302 11.08 6.09 -14.86
N THR A 303 10.26 6.24 -13.81
CA THR A 303 10.25 5.33 -12.66
C THR A 303 9.03 4.42 -12.73
N LYS A 304 9.26 3.13 -12.53
CA LYS A 304 8.21 2.14 -12.27
C LYS A 304 8.35 1.62 -10.85
N THR A 305 7.23 1.56 -10.15
CA THR A 305 7.15 0.98 -8.82
C THR A 305 6.23 -0.24 -8.85
N LEU A 306 6.68 -1.32 -8.24
CA LEU A 306 5.94 -2.56 -8.07
C LEU A 306 5.65 -2.73 -6.57
N HIS A 307 4.43 -3.12 -6.25
CA HIS A 307 4.01 -3.39 -4.88
C HIS A 307 3.64 -4.87 -4.77
N TYR A 308 4.40 -5.61 -3.97
CA TYR A 308 4.10 -7.02 -3.67
C TYR A 308 3.81 -7.17 -2.20
N GLY A 309 2.62 -7.62 -1.88
CA GLY A 309 2.19 -7.83 -0.52
C GLY A 309 0.83 -7.21 -0.24
N ALA A 310 0.38 -7.42 0.97
CA ALA A 310 -0.66 -6.65 1.60
C ALA A 310 -0.02 -5.84 2.73
N ALA A 311 -0.67 -4.77 3.12
CA ALA A 311 -0.28 -3.95 4.25
C ALA A 311 -1.47 -3.76 5.17
N ALA A 312 -1.23 -3.68 6.46
CA ALA A 312 -2.26 -3.32 7.40
C ALA A 312 -1.75 -2.28 8.38
N ASP A 313 -2.57 -1.30 8.65
CA ASP A 313 -2.36 -0.33 9.72
C ASP A 313 -3.28 -0.62 10.91
N ALA A 314 -2.90 -0.13 12.07
CA ALA A 314 -3.69 -0.20 13.27
C ALA A 314 -3.52 1.08 14.09
N TYR A 315 -4.62 1.60 14.59
CA TYR A 315 -4.65 2.77 15.44
C TYR A 315 -5.28 2.38 16.77
N ALA A 316 -4.54 2.58 17.86
CA ALA A 316 -5.05 2.35 19.18
C ALA A 316 -5.97 3.48 19.60
N HIS A 317 -7.09 3.11 20.19
CA HIS A 317 -8.02 4.05 20.81
C HIS A 317 -8.10 3.81 22.30
N GLN A 318 -8.13 4.89 23.05
CA GLN A 318 -8.35 4.89 24.48
C GLN A 318 -9.40 5.94 24.85
N THR A 319 -10.01 5.78 25.98
CA THR A 319 -10.86 6.81 26.57
C THR A 319 -10.19 7.38 27.81
N PHE A 320 -10.61 8.53 28.23
CA PHE A 320 -10.16 9.14 29.49
C PHE A 320 -11.32 9.39 30.42
N SER A 321 -10.98 9.49 31.69
CA SER A 321 -11.93 9.87 32.74
C SER A 321 -11.32 10.94 33.62
N VAL A 322 -12.16 11.86 34.09
CA VAL A 322 -11.79 12.92 35.03
C VAL A 322 -12.58 12.73 36.32
N THR A 323 -11.89 12.51 37.41
CA THR A 323 -12.52 12.38 38.73
C THR A 323 -12.25 13.64 39.53
N LYS A 324 -13.31 14.28 40.00
CA LYS A 324 -13.19 15.43 40.89
C LYS A 324 -13.00 14.95 42.33
N LYS A 325 -11.86 15.32 42.90
CA LYS A 325 -11.60 15.14 44.35
C LYS A 325 -11.65 16.50 45.04
N VAL A 326 -12.30 16.55 46.17
CA VAL A 326 -12.31 17.71 47.05
C VAL A 326 -11.70 17.26 48.36
N GLU A 327 -10.75 18.02 48.85
CA GLU A 327 -10.12 17.80 50.15
C GLU A 327 -10.72 18.72 51.20
N GLY A 328 -11.01 18.19 52.39
CA GLY A 328 -11.69 18.87 53.48
C GLY A 328 -13.18 18.57 53.57
N ASP A 329 -13.83 19.12 54.59
CA ASP A 329 -15.26 18.96 54.81
C ASP A 329 -16.04 19.88 53.88
N LEU A 330 -16.80 19.30 52.94
CA LEU A 330 -17.71 20.05 52.10
C LEU A 330 -18.94 20.50 52.91
N PRO A 331 -19.28 21.77 52.91
CA PRO A 331 -20.52 22.23 53.48
C PRO A 331 -21.71 21.60 52.72
N GLU A 332 -22.82 21.38 53.43
CA GLU A 332 -24.00 20.69 52.86
C GLU A 332 -24.50 21.38 51.57
N SER A 333 -24.36 22.69 51.47
CA SER A 333 -24.68 23.50 50.28
C SER A 333 -23.76 23.26 49.06
N ALA A 334 -22.63 22.59 49.24
CA ALA A 334 -21.66 22.30 48.18
C ALA A 334 -21.58 20.81 47.79
N GLN A 335 -22.35 19.93 48.42
CA GLN A 335 -22.34 18.50 48.15
C GLN A 335 -22.88 18.17 46.74
N ASP A 336 -23.85 18.94 46.27
CA ASP A 336 -24.44 18.77 44.94
C ASP A 336 -23.92 19.71 43.85
N LEU A 337 -22.85 20.46 44.21
CA LEU A 337 -22.29 21.42 43.28
C LEU A 337 -21.66 20.73 42.04
N GLU A 338 -22.03 21.20 40.87
CA GLU A 338 -21.38 20.84 39.64
C GLU A 338 -20.18 21.69 39.35
N TYR A 339 -19.04 21.06 39.14
CA TYR A 339 -17.75 21.70 38.84
C TYR A 339 -17.61 21.74 37.30
N PRO A 340 -17.64 22.93 36.69
CA PRO A 340 -17.53 23.04 35.23
C PRO A 340 -16.10 22.72 34.80
N LEU A 341 -15.98 21.98 33.70
CA LEU A 341 -14.72 21.57 33.09
C LEU A 341 -14.70 22.03 31.64
N THR A 342 -13.62 22.70 31.25
CA THR A 342 -13.31 22.91 29.83
C THR A 342 -12.28 21.88 29.38
N ILE A 343 -12.65 21.03 28.45
CA ILE A 343 -11.82 19.93 27.97
C ILE A 343 -11.39 20.21 26.54
N THR A 344 -10.07 20.28 26.32
CA THR A 344 -9.48 20.46 25.00
C THR A 344 -8.76 19.18 24.56
N LEU A 345 -9.11 18.70 23.36
CA LEU A 345 -8.47 17.58 22.69
C LEU A 345 -7.62 18.12 21.55
N LYS A 346 -6.38 17.66 21.47
CA LYS A 346 -5.46 17.99 20.39
C LYS A 346 -4.66 16.75 19.97
N ASN A 347 -4.70 16.43 18.68
CA ASN A 347 -3.88 15.39 18.08
C ASN A 347 -3.29 15.91 16.78
N ASP A 348 -1.96 15.94 16.70
CA ASP A 348 -1.26 16.45 15.50
C ASP A 348 -1.26 15.43 14.36
N ALA A 349 -1.37 14.13 14.67
CA ALA A 349 -1.45 13.06 13.68
C ALA A 349 -2.87 12.86 13.12
N ASP A 350 -3.90 13.18 13.91
CA ASP A 350 -5.31 13.13 13.50
C ASP A 350 -6.05 14.41 13.94
N PRO A 351 -5.95 15.49 13.17
CA PRO A 351 -6.61 16.76 13.51
C PRO A 351 -8.14 16.70 13.54
N SER A 352 -8.77 15.63 13.04
CA SER A 352 -10.23 15.49 13.04
C SER A 352 -10.82 15.37 14.44
N VAL A 353 -10.02 14.96 15.44
CA VAL A 353 -10.44 14.85 16.83
C VAL A 353 -10.25 16.15 17.62
N ASN A 354 -9.57 17.15 17.04
CA ASN A 354 -9.27 18.41 17.71
C ASN A 354 -10.56 19.19 18.01
N LYS A 355 -10.82 19.40 19.29
CA LYS A 355 -11.97 20.18 19.73
C LYS A 355 -11.82 20.64 21.17
N THR A 356 -12.57 21.65 21.54
CA THR A 356 -12.80 22.08 22.93
C THR A 356 -14.29 21.98 23.22
N PHE A 357 -14.63 21.46 24.38
CA PHE A 357 -16.02 21.33 24.82
C PHE A 357 -16.13 21.45 26.34
N GLU A 358 -17.33 21.74 26.79
CA GLU A 358 -17.65 21.86 28.19
C GLU A 358 -18.24 20.54 28.72
N ALA A 359 -17.91 20.25 29.99
CA ALA A 359 -18.48 19.16 30.78
C ALA A 359 -18.64 19.61 32.21
N SER A 360 -19.34 18.82 33.05
CA SER A 360 -19.40 19.06 34.49
C SER A 360 -19.23 17.75 35.26
N VAL A 361 -18.79 17.84 36.50
CA VAL A 361 -18.63 16.69 37.40
C VAL A 361 -18.86 17.12 38.85
N LYS A 362 -19.54 16.28 39.63
CA LYS A 362 -19.69 16.54 41.10
C LYS A 362 -18.49 16.02 41.88
N ALA A 363 -18.36 16.48 43.11
CA ALA A 363 -17.33 15.98 44.02
C ALA A 363 -17.47 14.47 44.24
N GLY A 364 -16.38 13.73 44.09
CA GLY A 364 -16.36 12.26 44.17
C GLY A 364 -16.86 11.53 42.94
N GLU A 365 -17.46 12.21 41.97
CA GLU A 365 -17.90 11.63 40.70
C GLU A 365 -16.81 11.61 39.63
N THR A 366 -17.05 10.83 38.62
CA THR A 366 -16.14 10.66 37.46
C THR A 366 -16.87 10.97 36.17
N TYR A 367 -16.41 11.97 35.44
CA TYR A 367 -16.76 12.15 34.03
C TYR A 367 -15.95 11.18 33.18
N THR A 368 -16.61 10.41 32.32
CA THR A 368 -15.95 9.57 31.33
C THR A 368 -16.29 10.05 29.93
N TYR A 369 -15.24 10.31 29.12
CA TYR A 369 -15.44 10.73 27.74
C TYR A 369 -16.12 9.61 26.93
N PRO A 370 -17.23 9.91 26.23
CA PRO A 370 -18.11 8.88 25.67
C PRO A 370 -17.56 8.15 24.45
N THR A 371 -16.54 8.71 23.78
CA THR A 371 -15.95 8.09 22.59
C THR A 371 -14.47 7.81 22.81
N SER A 372 -13.92 6.82 22.11
CA SER A 372 -12.50 6.54 22.15
C SER A 372 -11.71 7.54 21.31
N LEU A 373 -10.49 7.85 21.73
CA LEU A 373 -9.56 8.77 21.09
C LEU A 373 -8.33 8.04 20.57
N PRO A 374 -7.77 8.46 19.43
CA PRO A 374 -6.52 7.92 18.92
C PRO A 374 -5.36 8.21 19.88
N LEU A 375 -4.38 7.31 19.92
CA LEU A 375 -3.13 7.52 20.67
C LEU A 375 -2.44 8.81 20.22
N GLY A 376 -1.73 9.45 21.14
CA GLY A 376 -1.09 10.75 20.91
C GLY A 376 -2.04 11.94 21.04
N THR A 377 -3.33 11.71 21.36
CA THR A 377 -4.23 12.81 21.72
C THR A 377 -3.84 13.40 23.06
N VAL A 378 -3.52 14.68 23.06
CA VAL A 378 -3.30 15.48 24.28
C VAL A 378 -4.66 15.90 24.80
N VAL A 379 -4.96 15.56 26.05
CA VAL A 379 -6.16 15.99 26.75
C VAL A 379 -5.76 17.03 27.78
N THR A 380 -6.27 18.24 27.63
CA THR A 380 -6.10 19.31 28.60
C THR A 380 -7.44 19.54 29.27
N VAL A 381 -7.46 19.51 30.60
CA VAL A 381 -8.65 19.77 31.40
C VAL A 381 -8.39 21.05 32.23
N ALA A 382 -9.24 22.03 32.05
CA ALA A 382 -9.28 23.22 32.86
C ALA A 382 -10.60 23.25 33.65
N GLU A 383 -10.53 23.61 34.92
CA GLU A 383 -11.74 23.87 35.71
C GLU A 383 -12.18 25.32 35.50
N GLY A 384 -13.48 25.51 35.32
CA GLY A 384 -14.08 26.82 35.21
C GLY A 384 -14.37 27.45 36.57
N ASP A 385 -14.81 28.71 36.57
CA ASP A 385 -15.14 29.44 37.77
C ASP A 385 -16.37 28.84 38.46
N LEU A 386 -16.26 28.72 39.79
CA LEU A 386 -17.39 28.33 40.62
C LEU A 386 -18.33 29.51 40.88
N PRO A 387 -19.62 29.22 41.16
CA PRO A 387 -20.55 30.26 41.60
C PRO A 387 -20.00 31.07 42.75
N ALA A 388 -20.19 32.38 42.69
CA ALA A 388 -19.70 33.30 43.72
C ALA A 388 -20.20 32.90 45.12
N GLY A 389 -19.31 32.87 46.13
CA GLY A 389 -19.64 32.55 47.51
C GLY A 389 -19.23 31.17 48.03
N VAL A 390 -18.64 30.32 47.20
CA VAL A 390 -18.28 28.94 47.60
C VAL A 390 -16.86 28.80 48.14
N GLY A 391 -16.11 29.79 48.45
CA GLY A 391 -14.85 29.77 49.20
C GLY A 391 -13.83 28.63 48.88
N ILE A 392 -13.83 28.10 47.66
CA ILE A 392 -12.97 26.99 47.23
C ILE A 392 -11.82 27.57 46.41
N THR A 393 -10.59 27.12 46.71
CA THR A 393 -9.39 27.49 45.93
C THR A 393 -8.99 26.35 44.99
N TRP A 394 -8.72 26.67 43.72
CA TRP A 394 -8.32 25.71 42.70
C TRP A 394 -6.83 25.43 42.71
N VAL A 395 -6.47 24.18 42.46
CA VAL A 395 -5.12 23.79 42.03
C VAL A 395 -5.17 23.56 40.51
N ALA A 396 -4.25 24.20 39.79
CA ALA A 396 -4.21 24.17 38.32
C ALA A 396 -4.25 22.76 37.74
N GLY A 397 -5.02 22.59 36.68
CA GLY A 397 -5.20 21.29 35.98
C GLY A 397 -3.93 20.75 35.36
N GLU A 398 -3.82 19.43 35.32
CA GLU A 398 -2.75 18.70 34.64
C GLU A 398 -3.12 18.36 33.19
N SER A 399 -2.17 18.56 32.26
CA SER A 399 -2.27 18.02 30.89
C SER A 399 -1.66 16.63 30.83
N ARG A 400 -2.35 15.68 30.25
CA ARG A 400 -1.83 14.31 30.05
C ARG A 400 -1.87 13.91 28.57
N VAL A 401 -0.80 13.24 28.13
CA VAL A 401 -0.71 12.64 26.79
C VAL A 401 -1.16 11.18 26.88
N PHE A 402 -2.05 10.76 25.99
CA PHE A 402 -2.47 9.36 25.87
C PHE A 402 -1.43 8.53 25.14
N GLY A 403 -0.89 7.53 25.83
CA GLY A 403 0.01 6.51 25.33
C GLY A 403 1.46 6.99 25.21
N ALA A 404 2.34 6.32 25.89
CA ALA A 404 3.76 6.18 25.57
C ALA A 404 3.99 4.71 25.22
#